data_073dfffabed2574dd02f48ce466989c5
#
_entry.id   073dfffabed2574dd02f48ce466989c5
#
_cell.length_a   1.000
_cell.length_b   1.000
_cell.length_c   1.000
_cell.angle_alpha   90.00
_cell.angle_beta   90.00
_cell.angle_gamma   90.00
#
_symmetry.space_group_name_H-M   'P 1'
#
loop_
_entity.id
_entity.type
_entity.pdbx_description
1 polymer ?
#
loop_
_entity_poly.entity_id
_entity_poly.type
_entity_poly.pdbx_seq_one_letter_code
_entity_poly.pdbx_strand_id
1 'polypeptide(L)'
;TLDLLSNGRVDFAIGRGYDSREYAPFHVDFANNQSIFEEGLEVVLDLWNSSKKLSHKGKHYSFEDVRITPKPVQKPIPTYVGSFSQPSIDLAARLGLGLIVAPFASTMSFGGLQQVADRYRETCEKLGNKPQRMMCSYFTHFADNDEQQAEQRARQIRYYKECVIPSFPGDPKNTPPSYKYFNAMVENLHNVQPEHLTENSILIGSSLFIRFRALSIF
;
A
#
# COMPACT_ATOMS: atom_id res chain seq x y z
N THR A 1 -21.09 -8.02 -1.58
CA THR A 1 -21.61 -9.17 -0.80
C THR A 1 -20.99 -9.23 0.58
N LEU A 2 -19.64 -9.22 0.74
CA LEU A 2 -18.98 -9.30 2.06
C LEU A 2 -19.44 -8.19 3.02
N ASP A 3 -19.62 -6.98 2.51
CA ASP A 3 -20.08 -5.85 3.32
C ASP A 3 -21.49 -6.07 3.87
N LEU A 4 -22.38 -6.69 3.09
CA LEU A 4 -23.71 -7.10 3.55
C LEU A 4 -23.63 -8.20 4.62
N LEU A 5 -22.84 -9.25 4.36
CA LEU A 5 -22.72 -10.39 5.29
C LEU A 5 -22.09 -9.96 6.62
N SER A 6 -21.18 -8.99 6.59
CA SER A 6 -20.54 -8.45 7.78
C SER A 6 -21.34 -7.32 8.47
N ASN A 7 -22.47 -6.91 7.88
CA ASN A 7 -23.25 -5.75 8.33
C ASN A 7 -22.40 -4.47 8.41
N GLY A 8 -21.73 -4.14 7.31
CA GLY A 8 -20.97 -2.88 7.18
C GLY A 8 -19.62 -2.85 7.91
N ARG A 9 -18.93 -3.99 8.05
CA ARG A 9 -17.61 -4.08 8.72
C ARG A 9 -16.43 -4.26 7.77
N VAL A 10 -16.64 -4.08 6.44
CA VAL A 10 -15.57 -4.21 5.45
C VAL A 10 -14.74 -2.94 5.41
N ASP A 11 -13.43 -3.08 5.56
CA ASP A 11 -12.41 -2.15 5.09
C ASP A 11 -11.79 -2.72 3.82
N PHE A 12 -11.69 -1.92 2.76
CA PHE A 12 -11.17 -2.36 1.47
C PHE A 12 -9.79 -1.77 1.22
N ALA A 13 -8.75 -2.59 1.19
CA ALA A 13 -7.40 -2.20 0.84
C ALA A 13 -7.06 -2.66 -0.57
N ILE A 14 -6.50 -1.77 -1.38
CA ILE A 14 -6.15 -2.04 -2.77
C ILE A 14 -4.72 -1.57 -3.06
N GLY A 15 -4.00 -2.35 -3.86
CA GLY A 15 -2.66 -2.04 -4.32
C GLY A 15 -2.49 -2.36 -5.79
N ARG A 16 -1.62 -1.62 -6.45
CA ARG A 16 -1.30 -1.81 -7.87
C ARG A 16 -0.53 -3.12 -8.13
N GLY A 17 0.22 -3.60 -7.14
CA GLY A 17 1.23 -4.64 -7.33
C GLY A 17 2.53 -4.08 -7.92
N TYR A 18 3.61 -4.80 -7.74
CA TYR A 18 4.94 -4.41 -8.23
C TYR A 18 5.76 -5.58 -8.80
N ASP A 19 5.34 -6.81 -8.58
CA ASP A 19 6.00 -7.99 -9.11
C ASP A 19 5.47 -8.30 -10.53
N SER A 20 6.30 -8.07 -11.54
CA SER A 20 5.92 -8.29 -12.94
C SER A 20 5.50 -9.73 -13.23
N ARG A 21 5.96 -10.70 -12.42
CA ARG A 21 5.60 -12.13 -12.56
C ARG A 21 4.13 -12.39 -12.24
N GLU A 22 3.51 -11.54 -11.41
CA GLU A 22 2.09 -11.66 -11.08
C GLU A 22 1.17 -11.17 -12.22
N TYR A 23 1.67 -10.32 -13.11
CA TYR A 23 0.88 -9.76 -14.22
C TYR A 23 0.78 -10.71 -15.43
N ALA A 24 1.87 -11.42 -15.73
CA ALA A 24 1.95 -12.28 -16.90
C ALA A 24 0.84 -13.34 -16.99
N PRO A 25 0.48 -14.07 -15.90
CA PRO A 25 -0.60 -15.05 -15.94
C PRO A 25 -1.98 -14.49 -16.26
N PHE A 26 -2.20 -13.20 -15.99
CA PHE A 26 -3.46 -12.51 -16.25
C PHE A 26 -3.46 -11.71 -17.56
N HIS A 27 -2.39 -11.80 -18.35
CA HIS A 27 -2.21 -11.06 -19.61
C HIS A 27 -2.36 -9.53 -19.45
N VAL A 28 -2.00 -9.00 -18.28
CA VAL A 28 -2.03 -7.57 -18.00
C VAL A 28 -0.68 -6.95 -18.36
N ASP A 29 -0.70 -5.86 -19.11
CA ASP A 29 0.51 -5.13 -19.47
C ASP A 29 1.09 -4.40 -18.26
N PHE A 30 2.24 -4.88 -17.79
CA PHE A 30 2.96 -4.30 -16.66
C PHE A 30 3.40 -2.85 -16.90
N ALA A 31 3.68 -2.46 -18.14
CA ALA A 31 4.11 -1.11 -18.46
C ALA A 31 2.98 -0.07 -18.28
N ASN A 32 1.74 -0.47 -18.52
CA ASN A 32 0.55 0.37 -18.41
C ASN A 32 -0.22 0.19 -17.09
N ASN A 33 0.28 -0.62 -16.17
CA ASN A 33 -0.46 -1.03 -14.97
C ASN A 33 -0.91 0.15 -14.09
N GLN A 34 -0.18 1.27 -14.06
CA GLN A 34 -0.58 2.43 -13.29
C GLN A 34 -1.90 3.00 -13.80
N SER A 35 -2.01 3.28 -15.10
CA SER A 35 -3.23 3.85 -15.69
C SER A 35 -4.40 2.87 -15.66
N ILE A 36 -4.12 1.55 -15.82
CA ILE A 36 -5.12 0.49 -15.65
C ILE A 36 -5.66 0.48 -14.22
N PHE A 37 -4.77 0.54 -13.24
CA PHE A 37 -5.13 0.53 -11.82
C PHE A 37 -5.94 1.77 -11.43
N GLU A 38 -5.50 2.97 -11.83
CA GLU A 38 -6.18 4.22 -11.49
C GLU A 38 -7.60 4.26 -12.08
N GLU A 39 -7.75 3.97 -13.38
CA GLU A 39 -9.05 3.93 -14.04
C GLU A 39 -9.95 2.84 -13.46
N GLY A 40 -9.40 1.64 -13.21
CA GLY A 40 -10.16 0.54 -12.62
C GLY A 40 -10.65 0.84 -11.21
N LEU A 41 -9.84 1.51 -10.39
CA LEU A 41 -10.24 1.93 -9.05
C LEU A 41 -11.39 2.94 -9.10
N GLU A 42 -11.31 3.96 -9.94
CA GLU A 42 -12.38 4.94 -10.12
C GLU A 42 -13.69 4.27 -10.55
N VAL A 43 -13.62 3.38 -11.53
CA VAL A 43 -14.79 2.60 -11.99
C VAL A 43 -15.41 1.77 -10.87
N VAL A 44 -14.60 1.11 -10.05
CA VAL A 44 -15.10 0.31 -8.92
C VAL A 44 -15.79 1.18 -7.89
N LEU A 45 -15.18 2.30 -7.52
CA LEU A 45 -15.75 3.24 -6.54
C LEU A 45 -17.07 3.84 -7.04
N ASP A 46 -17.14 4.24 -8.31
CA ASP A 46 -18.35 4.78 -8.92
C ASP A 46 -19.47 3.74 -8.95
N LEU A 47 -19.17 2.51 -9.38
CA LEU A 47 -20.15 1.42 -9.40
C LEU A 47 -20.65 1.05 -8.01
N TRP A 48 -19.82 1.11 -6.96
CA TRP A 48 -20.26 0.86 -5.59
C TRP A 48 -21.17 1.96 -5.05
N ASN A 49 -20.83 3.22 -5.32
CA ASN A 49 -21.52 4.38 -4.75
C ASN A 49 -22.80 4.75 -5.50
N SER A 50 -22.88 4.49 -6.81
CA SER A 50 -24.03 4.87 -7.61
C SER A 50 -25.24 3.93 -7.38
N SER A 51 -26.41 4.53 -7.21
CA SER A 51 -27.70 3.79 -7.22
C SER A 51 -28.26 3.62 -8.63
N LYS A 52 -27.73 4.38 -9.61
CA LYS A 52 -28.16 4.37 -11.01
C LYS A 52 -27.29 3.43 -11.84
N LYS A 53 -27.75 3.12 -13.05
CA LYS A 53 -26.91 2.55 -14.09
C LYS A 53 -25.84 3.56 -14.48
N LEU A 54 -24.63 3.07 -14.73
CA LEU A 54 -23.48 3.86 -15.17
C LEU A 54 -22.98 3.36 -16.52
N SER A 55 -22.53 4.30 -17.33
CA SER A 55 -21.75 4.04 -18.52
C SER A 55 -20.37 4.65 -18.34
N HIS A 56 -19.34 3.98 -18.81
CA HIS A 56 -17.96 4.43 -18.76
C HIS A 56 -17.31 4.20 -20.13
N LYS A 57 -16.53 5.17 -20.58
CA LYS A 57 -15.74 5.10 -21.79
C LYS A 57 -14.36 5.67 -21.51
N GLY A 58 -13.48 4.81 -21.00
CA GLY A 58 -12.12 5.16 -20.65
C GLY A 58 -11.09 4.58 -21.63
N LYS A 59 -9.84 4.65 -21.23
CA LYS A 59 -8.70 4.10 -22.00
C LYS A 59 -8.64 2.57 -21.92
N HIS A 60 -8.96 2.01 -20.76
CA HIS A 60 -8.78 0.59 -20.45
C HIS A 60 -10.10 -0.14 -20.25
N TYR A 61 -11.14 0.56 -19.79
CA TYR A 61 -12.46 -0.01 -19.52
C TYR A 61 -13.53 0.73 -20.30
N SER A 62 -14.49 0.00 -20.82
CA SER A 62 -15.67 0.58 -21.50
C SER A 62 -16.88 -0.31 -21.27
N PHE A 63 -17.98 0.28 -20.84
CA PHE A 63 -19.26 -0.42 -20.65
C PHE A 63 -20.41 0.57 -20.71
N GLU A 64 -21.62 0.06 -20.98
CA GLU A 64 -22.85 0.87 -21.03
C GLU A 64 -23.92 0.28 -20.13
N ASP A 65 -24.67 1.17 -19.47
CA ASP A 65 -25.86 0.82 -18.66
C ASP A 65 -25.66 -0.26 -17.59
N VAL A 66 -24.47 -0.32 -16.97
CA VAL A 66 -24.14 -1.30 -15.94
C VAL A 66 -24.63 -0.83 -14.57
N ARG A 67 -25.24 -1.75 -13.85
CA ARG A 67 -25.58 -1.60 -12.43
C ARG A 67 -25.18 -2.88 -11.70
N ILE A 68 -24.36 -2.73 -10.66
CA ILE A 68 -23.99 -3.88 -9.82
C ILE A 68 -25.00 -4.09 -8.70
N THR A 69 -25.27 -5.35 -8.38
CA THR A 69 -26.11 -5.80 -7.24
C THR A 69 -25.48 -7.03 -6.61
N PRO A 70 -25.58 -7.19 -5.28
CA PRO A 70 -26.16 -6.27 -4.31
C PRO A 70 -25.27 -5.04 -4.08
N LYS A 71 -25.84 -3.97 -3.54
CA LYS A 71 -25.11 -2.77 -3.14
C LYS A 71 -24.49 -2.95 -1.75
N PRO A 72 -23.35 -2.30 -1.46
CA PRO A 72 -22.81 -2.24 -0.11
C PRO A 72 -23.77 -1.60 0.88
N VAL A 73 -23.65 -1.99 2.17
CA VAL A 73 -24.31 -1.31 3.30
C VAL A 73 -23.64 0.04 3.54
N GLN A 74 -22.29 0.05 3.54
CA GLN A 74 -21.50 1.25 3.72
C GLN A 74 -21.51 2.13 2.46
N LYS A 75 -21.59 3.44 2.65
CA LYS A 75 -21.56 4.44 1.54
C LYS A 75 -20.77 5.66 1.97
N PRO A 76 -19.52 5.75 1.56
CA PRO A 76 -18.70 4.77 0.84
C PRO A 76 -18.20 3.62 1.74
N ILE A 77 -17.73 2.52 1.14
CA ILE A 77 -16.89 1.54 1.85
C ILE A 77 -15.56 2.23 2.18
N PRO A 78 -15.07 2.17 3.43
CA PRO A 78 -13.74 2.66 3.77
C PRO A 78 -12.69 1.98 2.87
N THR A 79 -11.99 2.79 2.09
CA THR A 79 -11.06 2.30 1.06
C THR A 79 -9.68 2.89 1.29
N TYR A 80 -8.66 2.05 1.15
CA TYR A 80 -7.27 2.40 1.42
C TYR A 80 -6.38 2.01 0.24
N VAL A 81 -5.48 2.89 -0.15
CA VAL A 81 -4.49 2.63 -1.20
C VAL A 81 -3.17 2.22 -0.56
N GLY A 82 -2.63 1.07 -1.00
CA GLY A 82 -1.27 0.65 -0.64
C GLY A 82 -0.24 1.61 -1.25
N SER A 83 0.55 2.28 -0.40
CA SER A 83 1.41 3.39 -0.83
C SER A 83 2.88 3.16 -0.51
N PHE A 84 3.71 3.17 -1.57
CA PHE A 84 5.17 3.19 -1.52
C PHE A 84 5.76 4.38 -2.30
N SER A 85 4.93 5.23 -2.90
CA SER A 85 5.37 6.28 -3.81
C SER A 85 4.49 7.53 -3.74
N GLN A 86 5.02 8.67 -4.15
CA GLN A 86 4.26 9.92 -4.22
C GLN A 86 3.00 9.79 -5.11
N PRO A 87 3.04 9.17 -6.32
CA PRO A 87 1.82 8.99 -7.11
C PRO A 87 0.70 8.22 -6.40
N SER A 88 1.03 7.25 -5.54
CA SER A 88 0.02 6.53 -4.75
C SER A 88 -0.60 7.40 -3.66
N ILE A 89 0.20 8.29 -3.05
CA ILE A 89 -0.28 9.30 -2.08
C ILE A 89 -1.21 10.29 -2.79
N ASP A 90 -0.80 10.78 -3.96
CA ASP A 90 -1.57 11.74 -4.76
C ASP A 90 -2.92 11.13 -5.21
N LEU A 91 -2.92 9.87 -5.64
CA LEU A 91 -4.13 9.15 -6.00
C LEU A 91 -5.10 9.02 -4.82
N ALA A 92 -4.59 8.58 -3.66
CA ALA A 92 -5.42 8.45 -2.46
C ALA A 92 -6.00 9.80 -2.02
N ALA A 93 -5.19 10.85 -2.00
CA ALA A 93 -5.63 12.20 -1.67
C ALA A 93 -6.68 12.74 -2.66
N ARG A 94 -6.48 12.53 -3.97
CA ARG A 94 -7.40 12.96 -5.03
C ARG A 94 -8.76 12.28 -4.94
N LEU A 95 -8.76 10.98 -4.65
CA LEU A 95 -10.00 10.20 -4.54
C LEU A 95 -10.63 10.21 -3.14
N GLY A 96 -10.05 10.93 -2.17
CA GLY A 96 -10.53 10.98 -0.79
C GLY A 96 -10.46 9.64 -0.07
N LEU A 97 -9.42 8.84 -0.34
CA LEU A 97 -9.19 7.51 0.22
C LEU A 97 -8.11 7.52 1.30
N GLY A 98 -8.16 6.53 2.18
CA GLY A 98 -7.10 6.31 3.17
C GLY A 98 -5.82 5.71 2.57
N LEU A 99 -4.77 5.62 3.39
CA LEU A 99 -3.52 4.95 3.03
C LEU A 99 -3.31 3.70 3.87
N ILE A 100 -2.73 2.68 3.26
CA ILE A 100 -2.05 1.61 3.99
C ILE A 100 -0.56 1.65 3.64
N VAL A 101 0.28 1.73 4.65
CA VAL A 101 1.72 1.93 4.50
C VAL A 101 2.51 0.84 5.23
N ALA A 102 3.63 0.44 4.64
CA ALA A 102 4.60 -0.43 5.29
C ALA A 102 5.75 0.43 5.81
N PRO A 103 5.99 0.47 7.13
CA PRO A 103 6.98 1.35 7.73
C PRO A 103 8.39 1.21 7.16
N PHE A 104 8.84 -0.02 6.86
CA PHE A 104 10.16 -0.25 6.26
C PHE A 104 10.29 0.47 4.90
N ALA A 105 9.26 0.40 4.06
CA ALA A 105 9.25 1.06 2.76
C ALA A 105 9.11 2.58 2.91
N SER A 106 8.32 3.05 3.87
CA SER A 106 8.17 4.47 4.19
C SER A 106 9.48 5.08 4.66
N THR A 107 10.24 4.37 5.49
CA THR A 107 11.57 4.81 5.94
C THR A 107 12.55 4.91 4.77
N MET A 108 12.55 3.94 3.87
CA MET A 108 13.45 3.92 2.71
C MET A 108 13.10 4.96 1.64
N SER A 109 11.80 5.23 1.44
CA SER A 109 11.34 6.11 0.35
C SER A 109 11.13 7.55 0.79
N PHE A 110 10.79 7.80 2.06
CA PHE A 110 10.36 9.11 2.54
C PHE A 110 11.05 9.56 3.83
N GLY A 111 11.85 8.70 4.45
CA GLY A 111 12.50 8.96 5.74
C GLY A 111 11.71 8.50 6.96
N GLY A 112 10.43 8.11 6.80
CA GLY A 112 9.62 7.54 7.87
C GLY A 112 8.12 7.74 7.69
N LEU A 113 7.35 7.25 8.67
CA LEU A 113 5.89 7.33 8.66
C LEU A 113 5.37 8.76 8.80
N GLN A 114 6.02 9.58 9.63
CA GLN A 114 5.62 10.98 9.83
C GLN A 114 5.68 11.74 8.51
N GLN A 115 6.76 11.57 7.75
CA GLN A 115 6.94 12.22 6.44
C GLN A 115 5.88 11.79 5.43
N VAL A 116 5.48 10.51 5.43
CA VAL A 116 4.36 10.04 4.60
C VAL A 116 3.04 10.69 5.03
N ALA A 117 2.79 10.74 6.34
CA ALA A 117 1.57 11.33 6.90
C ALA A 117 1.45 12.82 6.55
N ASP A 118 2.57 13.56 6.69
CA ASP A 118 2.61 14.98 6.39
C ASP A 118 2.39 15.25 4.89
N ARG A 119 3.08 14.50 4.01
CA ARG A 119 2.86 14.59 2.55
C ARG A 119 1.41 14.30 2.15
N TYR A 120 0.81 13.29 2.77
CA TYR A 120 -0.59 12.95 2.49
C TYR A 120 -1.54 14.06 2.95
N ARG A 121 -1.36 14.60 4.16
CA ARG A 121 -2.16 15.71 4.67
C ARG A 121 -2.03 16.97 3.81
N GLU A 122 -0.80 17.35 3.48
CA GLU A 122 -0.53 18.51 2.60
C GLU A 122 -1.17 18.33 1.21
N THR A 123 -1.10 17.12 0.65
CA THR A 123 -1.71 16.83 -0.66
C THR A 123 -3.23 16.92 -0.58
N CYS A 124 -3.84 16.37 0.47
CA CYS A 124 -5.28 16.50 0.71
C CYS A 124 -5.70 17.98 0.84
N GLU A 125 -4.96 18.76 1.62
CA GLU A 125 -5.24 20.18 1.83
C GLU A 125 -5.18 20.98 0.50
N LYS A 126 -4.13 20.76 -0.32
CA LYS A 126 -3.99 21.38 -1.64
C LYS A 126 -5.16 21.06 -2.57
N LEU A 127 -5.77 19.89 -2.41
CA LEU A 127 -6.93 19.43 -3.22
C LEU A 127 -8.29 19.77 -2.59
N GLY A 128 -8.31 20.38 -1.40
CA GLY A 128 -9.53 20.69 -0.67
C GLY A 128 -10.23 19.46 -0.07
N ASN A 129 -9.53 18.35 0.06
CA ASN A 129 -10.02 17.10 0.63
C ASN A 129 -9.61 16.94 2.10
N LYS A 130 -10.42 16.22 2.87
CA LYS A 130 -10.06 15.83 4.24
C LYS A 130 -9.22 14.57 4.22
N PRO A 131 -8.07 14.53 4.95
CA PRO A 131 -7.32 13.30 5.11
C PRO A 131 -8.18 12.20 5.75
N GLN A 132 -8.09 11.01 5.18
CA GLN A 132 -8.72 9.81 5.72
C GLN A 132 -7.74 9.06 6.63
N ARG A 133 -8.23 8.00 7.28
CA ARG A 133 -7.41 7.16 8.16
C ARG A 133 -6.22 6.56 7.42
N MET A 134 -5.08 6.49 8.10
CA MET A 134 -3.91 5.74 7.66
C MET A 134 -3.80 4.46 8.47
N MET A 135 -3.43 3.37 7.83
CA MET A 135 -3.11 2.09 8.45
C MET A 135 -1.64 1.76 8.23
N CYS A 136 -0.99 1.15 9.23
CA CYS A 136 0.38 0.68 9.15
C CYS A 136 0.44 -0.84 9.22
N SER A 137 1.28 -1.45 8.37
CA SER A 137 1.57 -2.88 8.37
C SER A 137 3.03 -3.11 8.71
N TYR A 138 3.31 -3.48 9.95
CA TYR A 138 4.66 -3.77 10.44
C TYR A 138 5.02 -5.24 10.30
N PHE A 139 6.26 -5.50 9.90
CA PHE A 139 6.90 -6.77 10.28
C PHE A 139 7.10 -6.76 11.80
N THR A 140 6.67 -7.83 12.45
CA THR A 140 6.68 -7.91 13.91
C THR A 140 7.30 -9.23 14.36
N HIS A 141 8.29 -9.16 15.25
CA HIS A 141 8.99 -10.31 15.79
C HIS A 141 9.02 -10.25 17.32
N PHE A 142 8.64 -11.35 17.95
CA PHE A 142 8.74 -11.47 19.40
C PHE A 142 10.16 -11.91 19.81
N ALA A 143 10.72 -11.21 20.77
CA ALA A 143 12.05 -11.49 21.32
C ALA A 143 12.13 -10.95 22.75
N ASP A 144 12.47 -11.82 23.72
CA ASP A 144 12.47 -11.47 25.13
C ASP A 144 13.86 -11.08 25.67
N ASN A 145 14.91 -11.25 24.86
CA ASN A 145 16.28 -10.90 25.20
C ASN A 145 17.08 -10.47 23.96
N ASP A 146 18.28 -9.93 24.18
CA ASP A 146 19.14 -9.37 23.14
C ASP A 146 19.60 -10.40 22.10
N GLU A 147 19.86 -11.66 22.51
CA GLU A 147 20.24 -12.73 21.61
C GLU A 147 19.11 -13.04 20.62
N GLN A 148 17.90 -13.18 21.11
CA GLN A 148 16.71 -13.37 20.27
C GLN A 148 16.46 -12.16 19.37
N GLN A 149 16.64 -10.93 19.85
CA GLN A 149 16.51 -9.74 19.04
C GLN A 149 17.51 -9.74 17.89
N ALA A 150 18.77 -10.09 18.15
CA ALA A 150 19.80 -10.19 17.12
C ALA A 150 19.45 -11.27 16.08
N GLU A 151 18.95 -12.42 16.50
CA GLU A 151 18.47 -13.47 15.60
C GLU A 151 17.33 -12.99 14.70
N GLN A 152 16.32 -12.31 15.28
CA GLN A 152 15.18 -11.80 14.50
C GLN A 152 15.60 -10.72 13.50
N ARG A 153 16.57 -9.85 13.84
CA ARG A 153 17.13 -8.89 12.90
C ARG A 153 17.83 -9.59 11.73
N ALA A 154 18.66 -10.59 12.02
CA ALA A 154 19.33 -11.37 10.98
C ALA A 154 18.32 -12.10 10.07
N ARG A 155 17.26 -12.66 10.65
CA ARG A 155 16.16 -13.31 9.93
C ARG A 155 15.43 -12.32 9.00
N GLN A 156 15.14 -11.11 9.48
CA GLN A 156 14.48 -10.09 8.68
C GLN A 156 15.34 -9.63 7.50
N ILE A 157 16.66 -9.45 7.72
CA ILE A 157 17.60 -9.09 6.65
C ILE A 157 17.65 -10.19 5.60
N ARG A 158 17.72 -11.46 6.02
CA ARG A 158 17.67 -12.59 5.10
C ARG A 158 16.37 -12.59 4.29
N TYR A 159 15.22 -12.38 4.93
CA TYR A 159 13.93 -12.26 4.24
C TYR A 159 13.92 -11.14 3.20
N TYR A 160 14.49 -9.97 3.51
CA TYR A 160 14.61 -8.89 2.54
C TYR A 160 15.44 -9.32 1.32
N LYS A 161 16.58 -9.98 1.54
CA LYS A 161 17.48 -10.39 0.46
C LYS A 161 16.92 -11.54 -0.38
N GLU A 162 16.31 -12.52 0.24
CA GLU A 162 15.88 -13.75 -0.42
C GLU A 162 14.45 -13.66 -1.00
N CYS A 163 13.57 -12.85 -0.41
CA CYS A 163 12.16 -12.80 -0.80
C CYS A 163 11.73 -11.43 -1.35
N VAL A 164 12.12 -10.33 -0.69
CA VAL A 164 11.62 -9.00 -1.05
C VAL A 164 12.36 -8.45 -2.28
N ILE A 165 13.69 -8.46 -2.27
CA ILE A 165 14.48 -7.96 -3.41
C ILE A 165 14.10 -8.66 -4.73
N PRO A 166 13.99 -10.00 -4.80
CA PRO A 166 13.62 -10.67 -6.03
C PRO A 166 12.21 -10.39 -6.55
N SER A 167 11.33 -9.83 -5.73
CA SER A 167 9.97 -9.46 -6.13
C SER A 167 9.88 -8.08 -6.81
N PHE A 168 10.92 -7.26 -6.68
CA PHE A 168 10.98 -5.98 -7.39
C PHE A 168 11.40 -6.17 -8.85
N PRO A 169 11.04 -5.22 -9.75
CA PRO A 169 11.51 -5.25 -11.12
C PRO A 169 13.05 -5.31 -11.16
N GLY A 170 13.59 -6.44 -11.63
CA GLY A 170 15.03 -6.78 -11.50
C GLY A 170 15.97 -6.07 -12.47
N ASP A 171 15.45 -5.45 -13.54
CA ASP A 171 16.27 -4.76 -14.53
C ASP A 171 16.02 -3.25 -14.51
N PRO A 172 16.96 -2.45 -13.95
CA PRO A 172 16.84 -1.00 -13.91
C PRO A 172 16.65 -0.34 -15.28
N LYS A 173 17.15 -0.96 -16.36
CA LYS A 173 17.03 -0.42 -17.72
C LYS A 173 15.63 -0.61 -18.31
N ASN A 174 14.97 -1.71 -17.94
CA ASN A 174 13.63 -2.07 -18.40
C ASN A 174 12.52 -1.80 -17.37
N THR A 175 12.87 -1.22 -16.23
CA THR A 175 11.88 -0.83 -15.20
C THR A 175 11.03 0.32 -15.71
N PRO A 176 9.70 0.18 -15.77
CA PRO A 176 8.80 1.26 -16.16
C PRO A 176 9.02 2.53 -15.32
N PRO A 177 8.84 3.74 -15.89
CA PRO A 177 9.06 5.00 -15.17
C PRO A 177 8.34 5.09 -13.82
N SER A 178 7.14 4.51 -13.72
CA SER A 178 6.33 4.47 -12.52
C SER A 178 6.88 3.58 -11.38
N TYR A 179 7.95 2.83 -11.66
CA TYR A 179 8.62 1.92 -10.70
C TYR A 179 10.10 2.27 -10.45
N LYS A 180 10.62 3.33 -11.07
CA LYS A 180 12.04 3.71 -10.91
C LYS A 180 12.44 3.99 -9.46
N TYR A 181 11.50 4.38 -8.61
CA TYR A 181 11.75 4.59 -7.18
C TYR A 181 12.16 3.28 -6.46
N PHE A 182 11.81 2.11 -6.98
CA PHE A 182 12.25 0.84 -6.42
C PHE A 182 13.76 0.60 -6.56
N ASN A 183 14.43 1.21 -7.53
CA ASN A 183 15.87 1.03 -7.69
C ASN A 183 16.63 1.47 -6.44
N ALA A 184 16.30 2.65 -5.89
CA ALA A 184 16.89 3.13 -4.65
C ALA A 184 16.50 2.25 -3.44
N MET A 185 15.26 1.77 -3.40
CA MET A 185 14.80 0.86 -2.34
C MET A 185 15.55 -0.47 -2.37
N VAL A 186 15.75 -1.05 -3.55
CA VAL A 186 16.52 -2.30 -3.74
C VAL A 186 17.96 -2.10 -3.30
N GLU A 187 18.61 -0.99 -3.68
CA GLU A 187 19.95 -0.66 -3.24
C GLU A 187 20.05 -0.54 -1.71
N ASN A 188 19.10 0.16 -1.08
CA ASN A 188 19.02 0.26 0.38
C ASN A 188 18.84 -1.11 1.04
N LEU A 189 17.99 -1.99 0.48
CA LEU A 189 17.77 -3.33 1.00
C LEU A 189 19.00 -4.24 0.87
N HIS A 190 19.80 -4.10 -0.19
CA HIS A 190 21.08 -4.82 -0.32
C HIS A 190 22.08 -4.42 0.77
N ASN A 191 22.08 -3.15 1.15
CA ASN A 191 23.01 -2.56 2.11
C ASN A 191 22.50 -2.52 3.54
N VAL A 192 21.27 -3.05 3.81
CA VAL A 192 20.69 -3.02 5.14
C VAL A 192 21.51 -3.82 6.15
N GLN A 193 21.77 -3.22 7.31
CA GLN A 193 22.48 -3.81 8.44
C GLN A 193 21.53 -3.92 9.64
N PRO A 194 21.85 -4.75 10.66
CA PRO A 194 20.99 -4.93 11.83
C PRO A 194 20.61 -3.63 12.55
N GLU A 195 21.54 -2.68 12.63
CA GLU A 195 21.36 -1.36 13.24
C GLU A 195 20.36 -0.46 12.49
N HIS A 196 20.14 -0.71 11.19
CA HIS A 196 19.16 0.02 10.39
C HIS A 196 17.72 -0.44 10.67
N LEU A 197 17.56 -1.61 11.30
CA LEU A 197 16.23 -2.16 11.66
C LEU A 197 15.77 -1.56 13.00
N THR A 198 15.29 -0.33 12.95
CA THR A 198 14.76 0.41 14.08
C THR A 198 13.25 0.29 14.18
N GLU A 199 12.66 0.76 15.27
CA GLU A 199 11.22 0.83 15.48
C GLU A 199 10.47 1.63 14.42
N ASN A 200 11.16 2.47 13.65
CA ASN A 200 10.59 3.20 12.52
C ASN A 200 10.33 2.30 11.29
N SER A 201 10.88 1.10 11.26
CA SER A 201 10.76 0.18 10.12
C SER A 201 10.19 -1.18 10.49
N ILE A 202 10.45 -1.67 11.72
CA ILE A 202 10.14 -3.02 12.17
C ILE A 202 9.92 -3.02 13.69
N LEU A 203 9.06 -3.89 14.20
CA LEU A 203 8.87 -4.09 15.63
C LEU A 203 9.53 -5.40 16.07
N ILE A 204 10.54 -5.29 16.94
CA ILE A 204 11.21 -6.44 17.56
C ILE A 204 11.26 -6.21 19.07
N GLY A 205 10.77 -7.16 19.87
CA GLY A 205 10.80 -7.07 21.31
C GLY A 205 9.81 -7.98 22.01
N SER A 206 9.68 -7.81 23.33
CA SER A 206 8.72 -8.58 24.12
C SER A 206 7.27 -8.27 23.69
N SER A 207 6.36 -9.18 24.04
CA SER A 207 4.93 -8.96 23.76
C SER A 207 4.39 -7.66 24.38
N LEU A 208 4.88 -7.28 25.56
CA LEU A 208 4.51 -6.04 26.23
C LEU A 208 5.02 -4.82 25.45
N PHE A 209 6.27 -4.82 24.99
CA PHE A 209 6.85 -3.76 24.18
C PHE A 209 6.08 -3.57 22.87
N ILE A 210 5.84 -4.65 22.13
CA ILE A 210 5.14 -4.59 20.86
C ILE A 210 3.70 -4.07 21.04
N ARG A 211 3.01 -4.54 22.08
CA ARG A 211 1.66 -4.05 22.40
C ARG A 211 1.65 -2.55 22.74
N PHE A 212 2.61 -2.09 23.52
CA PHE A 212 2.74 -0.67 23.85
C PHE A 212 3.00 0.18 22.61
N ARG A 213 3.94 -0.24 21.75
CA ARG A 213 4.25 0.49 20.51
C ARG A 213 3.09 0.50 19.53
N ALA A 214 2.38 -0.61 19.36
CA ALA A 214 1.19 -0.66 18.51
C ALA A 214 0.11 0.36 18.92
N LEU A 215 0.00 0.65 20.23
CA LEU A 215 -0.94 1.65 20.75
C LEU A 215 -0.43 3.10 20.64
N SER A 216 0.87 3.32 20.45
CA SER A 216 1.50 4.65 20.42
C SER A 216 1.83 5.18 19.01
N ILE A 217 1.52 4.43 17.96
CA ILE A 217 1.80 4.81 16.56
C ILE A 217 0.76 5.81 16.01
N PHE A 218 -0.37 5.99 16.70
CA PHE A 218 -1.49 6.84 16.27
C PHE A 218 -1.87 7.85 17.34
#